data_0974a90de6a2b0639d2df57deb4a26ba
#
_entry.id   0974a90de6a2b0639d2df57deb4a26ba
#
_cell.length_a   1.000
_cell.length_b   1.000
_cell.length_c   1.000
_cell.angle_alpha   90.00
_cell.angle_beta   90.00
_cell.angle_gamma   90.00
#
_symmetry.space_group_name_H-M   'P 1'
#
loop_
_entity.id
_entity.type
_entity.pdbx_description
1 polymer ?
#
loop_
_entity_poly.entity_id
_entity_poly.type
_entity_poly.pdbx_seq_one_letter_code
_entity_poly.pdbx_strand_id
1 'polypeptide(L)'
;MGLIADLGQGPLAVDTAIFIYFIEEHPRFLSLLEPVFKQVDDGRRQLVTSALTLLEVLVVPYRSGDYLLARRYEALLTGSRGVKIADISRDHLHAAAQLRADTGIKTPDSLQLVTALLAGCTSFLTNNRDLPAIPGLRVMQLATYTR
;
A
#
# COMPACT_ATOMS: atom_id res chain seq x y z
N MET A 1 -17.02 -10.15 -9.31
CA MET A 1 -15.72 -10.36 -9.95
C MET A 1 -14.63 -10.48 -8.90
N GLY A 2 -13.55 -11.15 -9.21
CA GLY A 2 -12.43 -11.30 -8.28
C GLY A 2 -11.56 -10.06 -8.19
N LEU A 3 -10.72 -10.03 -7.15
CA LEU A 3 -9.82 -8.91 -6.89
C LEU A 3 -8.92 -8.60 -8.10
N ILE A 4 -8.26 -9.59 -8.66
CA ILE A 4 -7.32 -9.40 -9.79
C ILE A 4 -8.02 -8.72 -10.98
N ALA A 5 -9.24 -9.18 -11.32
CA ALA A 5 -9.99 -8.58 -12.41
C ALA A 5 -10.35 -7.12 -12.11
N ASP A 6 -10.75 -6.83 -10.89
CA ASP A 6 -11.14 -5.48 -10.49
C ASP A 6 -9.97 -4.50 -10.39
N LEU A 7 -8.76 -5.00 -10.11
CA LEU A 7 -7.56 -4.16 -10.09
C LEU A 7 -7.21 -3.58 -11.46
N GLY A 8 -7.60 -4.28 -12.52
CA GLY A 8 -7.29 -3.84 -13.88
C GLY A 8 -5.79 -3.88 -14.18
N GLN A 9 -5.37 -3.03 -15.11
CA GLN A 9 -3.97 -2.89 -15.53
C GLN A 9 -3.34 -1.66 -14.86
N GLY A 10 -2.04 -1.59 -14.87
CA GLY A 10 -1.27 -0.45 -14.39
C GLY A 10 -0.81 -0.59 -12.94
N PRO A 11 -0.10 0.43 -12.45
CA PRO A 11 0.45 0.41 -11.10
C PRO A 11 -0.67 0.47 -10.06
N LEU A 12 -0.50 -0.31 -9.00
CA LEU A 12 -1.44 -0.38 -7.88
C LEU A 12 -0.80 0.25 -6.65
N ALA A 13 -1.45 1.24 -6.07
CA ALA A 13 -1.03 1.76 -4.78
C ALA A 13 -1.61 0.91 -3.66
N VAL A 14 -0.80 0.66 -2.64
CA VAL A 14 -1.22 -0.14 -1.48
C VAL A 14 -0.76 0.55 -0.20
N ASP A 15 -1.55 0.40 0.86
CA ASP A 15 -1.13 0.91 2.16
C ASP A 15 -0.29 -0.12 2.92
N THR A 16 0.20 0.29 4.09
CA THR A 16 1.08 -0.52 4.92
C THR A 16 0.51 -1.89 5.26
N ALA A 17 -0.78 -1.96 5.59
CA ALA A 17 -1.42 -3.20 6.05
C ALA A 17 -1.33 -4.32 5.01
N ILE A 18 -1.35 -3.99 3.72
CA ILE A 18 -1.30 -4.98 2.65
C ILE A 18 0.02 -5.77 2.71
N PHE A 19 1.14 -5.08 2.94
CA PHE A 19 2.43 -5.75 3.09
C PHE A 19 2.48 -6.61 4.34
N ILE A 20 1.90 -6.14 5.44
CA ILE A 20 1.84 -6.90 6.70
C ILE A 20 1.05 -8.19 6.51
N TYR A 21 -0.13 -8.10 5.89
CA TYR A 21 -0.95 -9.30 5.63
C TYR A 21 -0.20 -10.33 4.78
N PHE A 22 0.55 -9.88 3.80
CA PHE A 22 1.29 -10.79 2.93
C PHE A 22 2.49 -11.42 3.64
N ILE A 23 3.35 -10.60 4.24
CA ILE A 23 4.59 -11.08 4.89
C ILE A 23 4.28 -11.98 6.09
N GLU A 24 3.30 -11.60 6.91
CA GLU A 24 2.95 -12.35 8.12
C GLU A 24 1.85 -13.37 7.88
N GLU A 25 1.52 -13.63 6.63
CA GLU A 25 0.60 -14.70 6.21
C GLU A 25 -0.73 -14.64 6.93
N HIS A 26 -1.40 -13.49 6.84
CA HIS A 26 -2.69 -13.27 7.48
C HIS A 26 -3.70 -14.34 7.04
N PRO A 27 -4.33 -15.08 7.97
CA PRO A 27 -5.15 -16.24 7.62
C PRO A 27 -6.36 -15.92 6.74
N ARG A 28 -6.85 -14.69 6.81
CA ARG A 28 -8.01 -14.27 6.02
C ARG A 28 -7.64 -13.68 4.66
N PHE A 29 -6.48 -13.01 4.57
CA PHE A 29 -6.16 -12.19 3.40
C PHE A 29 -5.04 -12.75 2.53
N LEU A 30 -4.22 -13.67 3.03
CA LEU A 30 -3.08 -14.18 2.28
C LEU A 30 -3.48 -14.73 0.91
N SER A 31 -4.54 -15.55 0.88
CA SER A 31 -4.98 -16.19 -0.38
C SER A 31 -5.41 -15.18 -1.44
N LEU A 32 -5.94 -14.03 -1.02
CA LEU A 32 -6.29 -12.94 -1.93
C LEU A 32 -5.05 -12.21 -2.46
N LEU A 33 -4.02 -12.08 -1.63
CA LEU A 33 -2.83 -11.29 -1.94
C LEU A 33 -1.77 -12.09 -2.70
N GLU A 34 -1.71 -13.40 -2.53
CA GLU A 34 -0.73 -14.23 -3.24
C GLU A 34 -0.75 -14.02 -4.75
N PRO A 35 -1.91 -14.02 -5.44
CA PRO A 35 -1.93 -13.75 -6.87
C PRO A 35 -1.43 -12.35 -7.23
N VAL A 36 -1.70 -11.35 -6.40
CA VAL A 36 -1.22 -9.97 -6.63
C VAL A 36 0.30 -9.94 -6.58
N PHE A 37 0.89 -10.48 -5.52
CA PHE A 37 2.35 -10.49 -5.36
C PHE A 37 3.04 -11.39 -6.37
N LYS A 38 2.36 -12.44 -6.86
CA LYS A 38 2.87 -13.24 -7.96
C LYS A 38 2.98 -12.41 -9.24
N GLN A 39 1.99 -11.58 -9.54
CA GLN A 39 2.06 -10.67 -10.68
C GLN A 39 3.22 -9.69 -10.54
N VAL A 40 3.51 -9.23 -9.32
CA VAL A 40 4.65 -8.36 -9.03
C VAL A 40 5.96 -9.08 -9.34
N ASP A 41 6.13 -10.30 -8.85
CA ASP A 41 7.32 -11.11 -9.10
C ASP A 41 7.52 -11.41 -10.59
N ASP A 42 6.43 -11.65 -11.31
CA ASP A 42 6.46 -11.94 -12.75
C ASP A 42 6.68 -10.69 -13.61
N GLY A 43 6.77 -9.51 -13.03
CA GLY A 43 6.95 -8.26 -13.76
C GLY A 43 5.68 -7.75 -14.45
N ARG A 44 4.52 -8.32 -14.14
CA ARG A 44 3.24 -7.94 -14.76
C ARG A 44 2.50 -6.84 -14.00
N ARG A 45 2.95 -6.49 -12.79
CA ARG A 45 2.32 -5.47 -11.96
C ARG A 45 3.36 -4.76 -11.14
N GLN A 46 3.20 -3.43 -11.03
CA GLN A 46 3.98 -2.61 -10.11
C GLN A 46 3.13 -2.20 -8.93
N LEU A 47 3.66 -2.38 -7.72
CA LEU A 47 3.08 -1.81 -6.52
C LEU A 47 3.78 -0.50 -6.19
N VAL A 48 3.02 0.46 -5.69
CA VAL A 48 3.54 1.76 -5.25
C VAL A 48 3.10 1.99 -3.82
N THR A 49 4.01 2.42 -2.97
CA THR A 49 3.68 2.80 -1.60
C THR A 49 4.55 3.96 -1.14
N SER A 50 4.12 4.69 -0.13
CA SER A 50 4.90 5.78 0.45
C SER A 50 6.11 5.25 1.22
N ALA A 51 7.20 6.01 1.25
CA ALA A 51 8.34 5.73 2.12
C ALA A 51 7.93 5.57 3.59
N LEU A 52 6.80 6.18 3.99
CA LEU A 52 6.24 6.01 5.33
C LEU A 52 5.98 4.53 5.67
N THR A 53 5.62 3.73 4.68
CA THR A 53 5.36 2.30 4.87
C THR A 53 6.57 1.59 5.47
N LEU A 54 7.78 1.96 5.05
CA LEU A 54 8.99 1.36 5.60
C LEU A 54 9.09 1.57 7.11
N LEU A 55 8.83 2.79 7.57
CA LEU A 55 8.80 3.09 9.00
C LEU A 55 7.73 2.25 9.70
N GLU A 56 6.53 2.23 9.15
CA GLU A 56 5.39 1.59 9.80
C GLU A 56 5.54 0.08 9.93
N VAL A 57 6.12 -0.59 8.95
CA VAL A 57 6.34 -2.04 9.03
C VAL A 57 7.50 -2.43 9.95
N LEU A 58 8.46 -1.53 10.18
CA LEU A 58 9.66 -1.83 10.97
C LEU A 58 9.51 -1.58 12.46
N VAL A 59 8.55 -0.76 12.89
CA VAL A 59 8.39 -0.38 14.30
C VAL A 59 8.18 -1.61 15.19
N VAL A 60 7.23 -2.48 14.85
CA VAL A 60 6.90 -3.64 15.68
C VAL A 60 8.05 -4.67 15.70
N PRO A 61 8.62 -5.06 14.54
CA PRO A 61 9.77 -5.97 14.56
C PRO A 61 10.95 -5.44 15.38
N TYR A 62 11.27 -4.16 15.25
CA TYR A 62 12.37 -3.59 16.04
C TYR A 62 12.05 -3.57 17.54
N ARG A 63 10.82 -3.22 17.91
CA ARG A 63 10.38 -3.20 19.31
C ARG A 63 10.47 -4.57 19.95
N SER A 64 10.13 -5.62 19.20
CA SER A 64 10.15 -7.00 19.71
C SER A 64 11.49 -7.71 19.54
N GLY A 65 12.46 -7.05 18.88
CA GLY A 65 13.78 -7.65 18.61
C GLY A 65 13.73 -8.71 17.49
N ASP A 66 12.70 -8.73 16.69
CA ASP A 66 12.57 -9.68 15.58
C ASP A 66 13.25 -9.12 14.33
N TYR A 67 14.59 -9.17 14.33
CA TYR A 67 15.38 -8.60 13.23
C TYR A 67 15.28 -9.40 11.94
N LEU A 68 14.93 -10.69 12.03
CA LEU A 68 14.70 -11.50 10.83
C LEU A 68 13.46 -11.00 10.09
N LEU A 69 12.37 -10.74 10.82
CA LEU A 69 11.14 -10.18 10.23
C LEU A 69 11.40 -8.78 9.64
N ALA A 70 12.16 -7.94 10.37
CA ALA A 70 12.52 -6.61 9.86
C ALA A 70 13.25 -6.71 8.53
N ARG A 71 14.20 -7.63 8.40
CA ARG A 71 14.92 -7.84 7.13
C ARG A 71 14.02 -8.34 6.01
N ARG A 72 13.04 -9.17 6.33
CA ARG A 72 12.06 -9.63 5.33
C ARG A 72 11.24 -8.47 4.78
N TYR A 73 10.79 -7.56 5.64
CA TYR A 73 10.09 -6.35 5.20
C TYR A 73 10.98 -5.47 4.33
N GLU A 74 12.21 -5.22 4.75
CA GLU A 74 13.14 -4.41 3.97
C GLU A 74 13.41 -5.03 2.60
N ALA A 75 13.65 -6.33 2.55
CA ALA A 75 13.89 -7.02 1.28
C ALA A 75 12.69 -6.88 0.32
N LEU A 76 11.48 -7.04 0.83
CA LEU A 76 10.29 -6.89 0.02
C LEU A 76 10.12 -5.45 -0.51
N LEU A 77 10.28 -4.47 0.37
CA LEU A 77 10.01 -3.07 0.03
C LEU A 77 11.13 -2.42 -0.77
N THR A 78 12.39 -2.77 -0.51
CA THR A 78 13.53 -2.10 -1.14
C THR A 78 14.28 -2.97 -2.15
N GLY A 79 14.09 -4.28 -2.09
CA GLY A 79 14.81 -5.22 -2.96
C GLY A 79 13.99 -5.80 -4.11
N SER A 80 12.67 -5.60 -4.13
CA SER A 80 11.80 -6.15 -5.17
C SER A 80 11.66 -5.16 -6.31
N ARG A 81 11.91 -5.61 -7.54
CA ARG A 81 11.81 -4.75 -8.73
C ARG A 81 10.41 -4.20 -8.95
N GLY A 82 9.39 -4.96 -8.61
CA GLY A 82 7.99 -4.58 -8.81
C GLY A 82 7.40 -3.73 -7.70
N VAL A 83 8.16 -3.42 -6.64
CA VAL A 83 7.69 -2.60 -5.53
C VAL A 83 8.46 -1.29 -5.54
N LYS A 84 7.74 -0.18 -5.74
CA LYS A 84 8.31 1.16 -5.73
C LYS A 84 7.92 1.88 -4.44
N ILE A 85 8.94 2.24 -3.66
CA ILE A 85 8.75 3.15 -2.53
C ILE A 85 8.97 4.57 -3.03
N ALA A 86 7.96 5.41 -2.88
CA ALA A 86 8.04 6.81 -3.27
C ALA A 86 8.52 7.66 -2.08
N ASP A 87 9.59 8.41 -2.28
CA ASP A 87 10.08 9.33 -1.27
C ASP A 87 9.03 10.42 -0.98
N ILE A 88 9.02 10.90 0.25
CA ILE A 88 8.12 11.97 0.66
C ILE A 88 8.79 13.31 0.32
N SER A 89 8.34 13.91 -0.78
CA SER A 89 8.85 15.21 -1.25
C SER A 89 8.00 16.36 -0.72
N ARG A 90 8.43 17.59 -1.02
CA ARG A 90 7.61 18.77 -0.71
C ARG A 90 6.28 18.74 -1.44
N ASP A 91 6.24 18.24 -2.66
CA ASP A 91 4.99 18.11 -3.41
C ASP A 91 4.01 17.18 -2.70
N HIS A 92 4.51 16.07 -2.16
CA HIS A 92 3.70 15.17 -1.34
C HIS A 92 3.15 15.90 -0.11
N LEU A 93 3.98 16.69 0.56
CA LEU A 93 3.57 17.41 1.77
C LEU A 93 2.52 18.48 1.47
N HIS A 94 2.68 19.22 0.37
CA HIS A 94 1.68 20.21 -0.04
C HIS A 94 0.35 19.54 -0.38
N ALA A 95 0.38 18.48 -1.17
CA ALA A 95 -0.84 17.75 -1.56
C ALA A 95 -1.52 17.12 -0.34
N ALA A 96 -0.74 16.56 0.58
CA ALA A 96 -1.27 15.96 1.81
C ALA A 96 -1.91 17.01 2.70
N ALA A 97 -1.29 18.21 2.80
CA ALA A 97 -1.86 19.31 3.57
C ALA A 97 -3.22 19.76 3.02
N GLN A 98 -3.34 19.88 1.69
CA GLN A 98 -4.62 20.20 1.05
C GLN A 98 -5.66 19.12 1.32
N LEU A 99 -5.29 17.86 1.17
CA LEU A 99 -6.22 16.74 1.39
C LEU A 99 -6.71 16.69 2.84
N ARG A 100 -5.80 16.92 3.79
CA ARG A 100 -6.18 17.00 5.21
C ARG A 100 -7.10 18.18 5.50
N ALA A 101 -6.82 19.34 4.91
CA ALA A 101 -7.67 20.51 5.08
C ALA A 101 -9.10 20.27 4.59
N ASP A 102 -9.23 19.54 3.47
CA ASP A 102 -10.52 19.28 2.85
C ASP A 102 -11.31 18.14 3.52
N THR A 103 -10.63 17.15 4.06
CA THR A 103 -11.26 15.90 4.51
C THR A 103 -11.09 15.60 6.00
N GLY A 104 -10.09 16.20 6.65
CA GLY A 104 -9.78 15.93 8.06
C GLY A 104 -9.07 14.60 8.32
N ILE A 105 -8.66 13.86 7.27
CA ILE A 105 -7.97 12.58 7.48
C ILE A 105 -6.62 12.76 8.17
N LYS A 106 -6.12 11.68 8.75
CA LYS A 106 -4.85 11.69 9.48
C LYS A 106 -3.66 11.81 8.54
N THR A 107 -2.55 12.33 9.05
CA THR A 107 -1.33 12.53 8.27
C THR A 107 -0.85 11.26 7.55
N PRO A 108 -0.74 10.08 8.22
CA PRO A 108 -0.29 8.87 7.50
C PRO A 108 -1.17 8.51 6.32
N ASP A 109 -2.49 8.58 6.49
CA ASP A 109 -3.44 8.26 5.42
C ASP A 109 -3.33 9.24 4.26
N SER A 110 -3.18 10.53 4.57
CA SER A 110 -3.03 11.55 3.52
C SER A 110 -1.77 11.34 2.70
N LEU A 111 -0.66 10.95 3.33
CA LEU A 111 0.59 10.67 2.63
C LEU A 111 0.47 9.44 1.70
N GLN A 112 -0.23 8.41 2.14
CA GLN A 112 -0.46 7.23 1.30
C GLN A 112 -1.31 7.58 0.07
N LEU A 113 -2.39 8.32 0.26
CA LEU A 113 -3.29 8.67 -0.84
C LEU A 113 -2.63 9.60 -1.86
N VAL A 114 -1.91 10.64 -1.40
CA VAL A 114 -1.23 11.54 -2.34
C VAL A 114 -0.08 10.87 -3.05
N THR A 115 0.59 9.90 -2.41
CA THR A 115 1.61 9.09 -3.07
C THR A 115 1.00 8.34 -4.26
N ALA A 116 -0.17 7.74 -4.08
CA ALA A 116 -0.89 7.07 -5.16
C ALA A 116 -1.19 8.02 -6.32
N LEU A 117 -1.72 9.20 -6.01
CA LEU A 117 -2.08 10.21 -7.01
C LEU A 117 -0.87 10.71 -7.78
N LEU A 118 0.20 11.06 -7.08
CA LEU A 118 1.41 11.62 -7.70
C LEU A 118 2.17 10.57 -8.51
N ALA A 119 2.02 9.30 -8.18
CA ALA A 119 2.61 8.20 -8.95
C ALA A 119 1.76 7.78 -10.15
N GLY A 120 0.60 8.41 -10.35
CA GLY A 120 -0.28 8.10 -11.47
C GLY A 120 -1.08 6.82 -11.31
N CYS A 121 -1.22 6.32 -10.07
CA CYS A 121 -2.05 5.15 -9.81
C CYS A 121 -3.53 5.51 -9.92
N THR A 122 -4.32 4.57 -10.43
CA THR A 122 -5.77 4.72 -10.54
C THR A 122 -6.52 3.91 -9.48
N SER A 123 -5.83 3.00 -8.81
CA SER A 123 -6.40 2.16 -7.74
C SER A 123 -5.53 2.17 -6.50
N PHE A 124 -6.18 2.10 -5.35
CA PHE A 124 -5.54 2.04 -4.04
C PHE A 124 -6.17 0.91 -3.23
N LEU A 125 -5.39 -0.09 -2.86
CA LEU A 125 -5.87 -1.26 -2.11
C LEU A 125 -5.61 -1.09 -0.62
N THR A 126 -6.65 -1.23 0.19
CA THR A 126 -6.61 -0.96 1.62
C THR A 126 -7.67 -1.78 2.35
N ASN A 127 -7.62 -1.77 3.68
CA ASN A 127 -8.74 -2.17 4.53
C ASN A 127 -9.22 -1.02 5.43
N ASN A 128 -8.72 0.19 5.23
CA ASN A 128 -9.15 1.34 6.00
C ASN A 128 -10.43 1.92 5.41
N ARG A 129 -11.56 1.76 6.10
CA ARG A 129 -12.87 2.23 5.65
C ARG A 129 -13.09 3.72 5.86
N ASP A 130 -12.20 4.38 6.59
CA ASP A 130 -12.33 5.81 6.90
C ASP A 130 -11.74 6.72 5.83
N LEU A 131 -11.15 6.14 4.77
CA LEU A 131 -10.57 6.93 3.70
C LEU A 131 -11.66 7.64 2.89
N PRO A 132 -11.46 8.92 2.56
CA PRO A 132 -12.44 9.67 1.77
C PRO A 132 -12.44 9.23 0.31
N ALA A 133 -13.52 9.51 -0.39
CA ALA A 133 -13.56 9.35 -1.84
C ALA A 133 -12.63 10.39 -2.49
N ILE A 134 -11.80 9.93 -3.41
CA ILE A 134 -10.81 10.76 -4.10
C ILE A 134 -11.10 10.72 -5.60
N PRO A 135 -11.37 11.86 -6.25
CA PRO A 135 -11.54 11.88 -7.70
C PRO A 135 -10.31 11.31 -8.41
N GLY A 136 -10.53 10.38 -9.34
CA GLY A 136 -9.46 9.77 -10.12
C GLY A 136 -8.73 8.62 -9.42
N LEU A 137 -9.08 8.30 -8.19
CA LEU A 137 -8.47 7.19 -7.45
C LEU A 137 -9.56 6.26 -6.93
N ARG A 138 -9.54 5.02 -7.37
CA ARG A 138 -10.49 4.00 -6.92
C ARG A 138 -9.94 3.35 -5.65
N VAL A 139 -10.53 3.67 -4.51
CA VAL A 139 -10.16 3.06 -3.22
C VAL A 139 -10.90 1.74 -3.09
N MET A 140 -10.14 0.64 -3.01
CA MET A 140 -10.67 -0.72 -2.99
C MET A 140 -10.43 -1.35 -1.63
N GLN A 141 -11.49 -1.88 -1.04
CA GLN A 141 -11.43 -2.54 0.28
C GLN A 141 -11.15 -4.03 0.12
N LEU A 142 -9.99 -4.47 0.57
CA LEU A 142 -9.60 -5.88 0.44
C LEU A 142 -10.61 -6.83 1.07
N ALA A 143 -11.16 -6.46 2.23
CA ALA A 143 -12.12 -7.30 2.95
C ALA A 143 -13.39 -7.60 2.16
N THR A 144 -13.76 -6.79 1.17
CA THR A 144 -14.95 -7.05 0.35
C THR A 144 -14.78 -8.26 -0.56
N TYR A 145 -13.56 -8.71 -0.77
CA TYR A 145 -13.25 -9.87 -1.62
C TYR A 145 -13.15 -11.18 -0.84
N THR A 146 -13.28 -11.14 0.47
CA THR A 146 -13.33 -12.34 1.30
C THR A 146 -14.75 -12.91 1.33
N ARG A 147 -14.85 -14.21 1.51
CA ARG A 147 -16.13 -14.89 1.67
C ARG A 147 -16.53 -14.96 3.15
#